data_83c8ba6c4fae48395d1be61da77d6537
#
_entry.id   83c8ba6c4fae48395d1be61da77d6537
#
_cell.length_a   1.000
_cell.length_b   1.000
_cell.length_c   1.000
_cell.angle_alpha   90.00
_cell.angle_beta   90.00
_cell.angle_gamma   90.00
#
_symmetry.space_group_name_H-M   'P 1'
#
loop_
_entity.id
_entity.type
_entity.pdbx_description
1 polymer ?
#
loop_
_entity_poly.entity_id
_entity_poly.type
_entity_poly.pdbx_seq_one_letter_code
_entity_poly.pdbx_strand_id
1 'polypeptide(L)'
;LSKNALYVKIDFTGKPVEIVNAKMLSDMVLKDTASITLTEPLAAAIKKQIAGTISDNNLKTMIGSFTRHLPGKQVSVGDEWKITEQINSGGMLLAITTTYHLDGIDSNVANITVESGIRAAENAAPIQSGGATVTYDNLTGMSKSNLVIDIRTGLVVEDNAKTRITGNLGVSAPGVSMQIPMDINGETKV
;
A
#
# COMPACT_ATOMS: atom_id res chain seq x y z
N LEU A 1 19.73 10.53 -2.80
CA LEU A 1 19.11 9.40 -2.06
C LEU A 1 19.84 8.06 -2.27
N SER A 2 20.42 7.81 -3.46
CA SER A 2 21.08 6.53 -3.79
C SER A 2 22.26 6.12 -2.89
N LYS A 3 22.79 7.05 -2.09
CA LYS A 3 23.93 6.80 -1.17
C LYS A 3 23.52 6.66 0.30
N ASN A 4 22.22 6.81 0.61
CA ASN A 4 21.73 6.75 1.98
C ASN A 4 20.78 5.58 2.14
N ALA A 5 21.11 4.67 3.04
CA ALA A 5 20.27 3.55 3.39
C ALA A 5 19.04 4.03 4.19
N LEU A 6 17.91 3.39 3.96
CA LEU A 6 16.73 3.52 4.80
C LEU A 6 16.84 2.50 5.95
N TYR A 7 16.77 2.96 7.19
CA TYR A 7 16.81 2.11 8.37
C TYR A 7 15.40 1.99 8.97
N VAL A 8 14.91 0.77 8.99
CA VAL A 8 13.55 0.45 9.44
C VAL A 8 13.61 -0.58 10.55
N LYS A 9 12.88 -0.34 11.64
CA LYS A 9 12.56 -1.37 12.62
C LYS A 9 11.24 -2.00 12.22
N ILE A 10 11.23 -3.32 12.09
CA ILE A 10 10.04 -4.14 11.85
C ILE A 10 9.83 -5.07 13.04
N ASP A 11 8.58 -5.36 13.37
CA ASP A 11 8.25 -6.36 14.38
C ASP A 11 8.25 -7.78 13.77
N PHE A 12 8.02 -8.78 14.60
CA PHE A 12 8.03 -10.18 14.19
C PHE A 12 6.88 -10.56 13.22
N THR A 13 5.90 -9.68 13.04
CA THR A 13 4.83 -9.86 12.04
C THR A 13 5.16 -9.19 10.71
N GLY A 14 6.36 -8.58 10.60
CA GLY A 14 6.77 -7.80 9.43
C GLY A 14 6.22 -6.36 9.41
N LYS A 15 5.52 -5.91 10.46
CA LYS A 15 4.98 -4.56 10.52
C LYS A 15 6.07 -3.53 10.82
N PRO A 16 6.26 -2.49 9.97
CA PRO A 16 7.18 -1.40 10.27
C PRO A 16 6.74 -0.63 11.52
N VAL A 17 7.60 -0.59 12.52
CA VAL A 17 7.35 0.10 13.79
C VAL A 17 7.93 1.52 13.73
N GLU A 18 9.15 1.66 13.21
CA GLU A 18 9.87 2.93 13.19
C GLU A 18 10.74 3.05 11.94
N ILE A 19 10.70 4.23 11.33
CA ILE A 19 11.69 4.63 10.30
C ILE A 19 12.74 5.47 11.02
N VAL A 20 13.87 4.86 11.35
CA VAL A 20 14.90 5.45 12.25
C VAL A 20 15.46 6.76 11.70
N ASN A 21 15.58 6.89 10.40
CA ASN A 21 16.18 8.05 9.73
C ASN A 21 15.22 8.82 8.81
N ALA A 22 13.89 8.72 9.02
CA ALA A 22 12.89 9.40 8.22
C ALA A 22 13.11 10.92 8.16
N LYS A 23 13.38 11.55 9.31
CA LYS A 23 13.64 12.99 9.38
C LYS A 23 14.86 13.39 8.57
N MET A 24 15.96 12.66 8.68
CA MET A 24 17.19 12.93 7.92
C MET A 24 16.94 12.86 6.41
N LEU A 25 16.20 11.83 5.95
CA LEU A 25 15.85 11.66 4.54
C LEU A 25 14.95 12.81 4.04
N SER A 26 13.96 13.19 4.83
CA SER A 26 13.10 14.33 4.52
C SER A 26 13.89 15.64 4.41
N ASP A 27 14.76 15.94 5.38
CA ASP A 27 15.60 17.13 5.40
C ASP A 27 16.56 17.18 4.20
N MET A 28 17.11 16.03 3.78
CA MET A 28 17.97 15.92 2.60
C MET A 28 17.22 16.24 1.30
N VAL A 29 16.05 15.66 1.10
CA VAL A 29 15.25 15.91 -0.12
C VAL A 29 14.80 17.36 -0.17
N LEU A 30 14.39 17.93 0.96
CA LEU A 30 14.00 19.33 1.04
C LEU A 30 15.18 20.28 0.77
N LYS A 31 16.40 19.90 1.17
CA LYS A 31 17.62 20.66 0.89
C LYS A 31 17.99 20.62 -0.59
N ASP A 32 17.89 19.48 -1.23
CA ASP A 32 18.15 19.33 -2.67
C ASP A 32 17.14 20.13 -3.51
N THR A 33 15.87 20.21 -3.08
CA THR A 33 14.85 21.03 -3.75
C THR A 33 15.02 22.54 -3.55
N ALA A 34 15.76 22.99 -2.54
CA ALA A 34 16.05 24.41 -2.33
C ALA A 34 16.98 25.01 -3.42
N SER A 35 17.66 24.18 -4.19
CA SER A 35 18.48 24.59 -5.34
C SER A 35 17.66 24.92 -6.61
N ILE A 36 16.36 24.61 -6.62
CA ILE A 36 15.48 24.86 -7.77
C ILE A 36 14.85 26.25 -7.60
N THR A 37 15.09 27.13 -8.56
CA THR A 37 14.51 28.48 -8.58
C THR A 37 13.03 28.42 -8.93
N LEU A 38 12.16 28.40 -7.93
CA LEU A 38 10.70 28.37 -8.05
C LEU A 38 10.10 29.63 -7.44
N THR A 39 8.93 30.04 -7.92
CA THR A 39 8.15 31.06 -7.24
C THR A 39 7.72 30.58 -5.85
N GLU A 40 7.69 31.47 -4.86
CA GLU A 40 7.38 31.11 -3.45
C GLU A 40 6.12 30.24 -3.27
N PRO A 41 4.96 30.51 -3.92
CA PRO A 41 3.78 29.67 -3.75
C PRO A 41 4.00 28.24 -4.26
N LEU A 42 4.70 28.08 -5.39
CA LEU A 42 4.98 26.80 -6.00
C LEU A 42 6.01 25.99 -5.18
N ALA A 43 7.05 26.68 -4.68
CA ALA A 43 8.05 26.09 -3.79
C ALA A 43 7.42 25.54 -2.50
N ALA A 44 6.50 26.28 -1.89
CA ALA A 44 5.77 25.85 -0.70
C ALA A 44 4.87 24.64 -0.97
N ALA A 45 4.16 24.62 -2.10
CA ALA A 45 3.31 23.50 -2.51
C ALA A 45 4.13 22.21 -2.74
N ILE A 46 5.25 22.32 -3.45
CA ILE A 46 6.16 21.19 -3.72
C ILE A 46 6.78 20.67 -2.42
N LYS A 47 7.25 21.55 -1.53
CA LYS A 47 7.79 21.15 -0.23
C LYS A 47 6.75 20.39 0.59
N LYS A 48 5.50 20.87 0.62
CA LYS A 48 4.40 20.21 1.33
C LYS A 48 4.10 18.82 0.74
N GLN A 49 4.09 18.70 -0.59
CA GLN A 49 3.87 17.43 -1.28
C GLN A 49 4.99 16.43 -1.00
N ILE A 50 6.25 16.86 -1.10
CA ILE A 50 7.42 16.01 -0.81
C ILE A 50 7.40 15.57 0.66
N ALA A 51 7.18 16.48 1.60
CA ALA A 51 7.10 16.16 3.03
C ALA A 51 5.97 15.15 3.32
N GLY A 52 4.83 15.27 2.63
CA GLY A 52 3.75 14.31 2.70
C GLY A 52 4.16 12.92 2.19
N THR A 53 4.83 12.86 1.04
CA THR A 53 5.28 11.61 0.42
C THR A 53 6.33 10.87 1.25
N ILE A 54 7.26 11.61 1.87
CA ILE A 54 8.36 11.06 2.71
C ILE A 54 7.97 11.04 4.20
N SER A 55 6.68 11.17 4.51
CA SER A 55 6.22 11.05 5.89
C SER A 55 6.48 9.65 6.45
N ASP A 56 6.72 9.57 7.76
CA ASP A 56 6.91 8.30 8.47
C ASP A 56 5.78 7.29 8.18
N ASN A 57 4.53 7.77 8.16
CA ASN A 57 3.37 6.91 7.86
C ASN A 57 3.38 6.38 6.43
N ASN A 58 3.70 7.20 5.44
CA ASN A 58 3.75 6.75 4.05
C ASN A 58 4.90 5.77 3.80
N LEU A 59 6.07 6.04 4.39
CA LEU A 59 7.21 5.12 4.33
C LEU A 59 6.88 3.79 5.01
N LYS A 60 6.25 3.81 6.20
CA LYS A 60 5.79 2.59 6.87
C LYS A 60 4.77 1.81 6.04
N THR A 61 3.84 2.50 5.39
CA THR A 61 2.84 1.86 4.52
C THR A 61 3.51 1.20 3.33
N MET A 62 4.42 1.91 2.67
CA MET A 62 5.17 1.39 1.52
C MET A 62 6.02 0.17 1.90
N ILE A 63 6.76 0.24 3.00
CA ILE A 63 7.60 -0.87 3.47
C ILE A 63 6.72 -2.03 3.92
N GLY A 64 5.62 -1.74 4.61
CA GLY A 64 4.67 -2.75 5.05
C GLY A 64 4.11 -3.59 3.91
N SER A 65 3.97 -3.05 2.71
CA SER A 65 3.55 -3.82 1.54
C SER A 65 4.53 -4.93 1.14
N PHE A 66 5.80 -4.82 1.53
CA PHE A 66 6.83 -5.83 1.26
C PHE A 66 7.14 -6.75 2.45
N THR A 67 6.61 -6.44 3.64
CA THR A 67 7.00 -7.15 4.87
C THR A 67 5.82 -7.71 5.67
N ARG A 68 4.58 -7.22 5.47
CA ARG A 68 3.38 -7.61 6.25
C ARG A 68 2.76 -8.96 5.86
N HIS A 69 3.56 -9.87 5.33
CA HIS A 69 3.06 -11.18 4.90
C HIS A 69 3.28 -12.28 5.95
N LEU A 70 3.96 -11.93 7.04
CA LEU A 70 4.36 -12.91 8.04
C LEU A 70 3.20 -13.26 8.97
N PRO A 71 3.02 -14.57 9.30
CA PRO A 71 1.88 -15.04 10.08
C PRO A 71 1.91 -14.62 11.56
N GLY A 72 3.03 -14.09 12.08
CA GLY A 72 3.21 -13.77 13.49
C GLY A 72 3.20 -14.96 14.45
N LYS A 73 3.24 -16.18 13.90
CA LYS A 73 3.30 -17.45 14.62
C LYS A 73 4.06 -18.48 13.78
N GLN A 74 4.46 -19.57 14.40
CA GLN A 74 5.04 -20.69 13.66
C GLN A 74 3.98 -21.34 12.76
N VAL A 75 4.34 -21.63 11.52
CA VAL A 75 3.50 -22.31 10.52
C VAL A 75 4.27 -23.43 9.86
N SER A 76 3.53 -24.40 9.36
CA SER A 76 4.03 -25.57 8.61
C SER A 76 3.48 -25.55 7.19
N VAL A 77 4.11 -26.29 6.29
CA VAL A 77 3.60 -26.49 4.93
C VAL A 77 2.17 -27.03 5.00
N GLY A 78 1.27 -26.42 4.26
CA GLY A 78 -0.18 -26.71 4.27
C GLY A 78 -0.98 -25.80 5.22
N ASP A 79 -0.34 -25.01 6.08
CA ASP A 79 -1.05 -24.09 6.97
C ASP A 79 -1.52 -22.83 6.24
N GLU A 80 -2.60 -22.27 6.77
CA GLU A 80 -3.16 -20.99 6.32
C GLU A 80 -3.16 -19.95 7.45
N TRP A 81 -3.02 -18.68 7.06
CA TRP A 81 -3.27 -17.53 7.94
C TRP A 81 -3.96 -16.41 7.19
N LYS A 82 -4.61 -15.53 7.93
CA LYS A 82 -5.32 -14.38 7.37
C LYS A 82 -4.82 -13.08 7.99
N ILE A 83 -4.70 -12.07 7.15
CA ILE A 83 -4.42 -10.70 7.56
C ILE A 83 -5.55 -9.82 7.03
N THR A 84 -6.15 -9.02 7.92
CA THR A 84 -7.16 -8.03 7.54
C THR A 84 -6.61 -6.64 7.85
N GLU A 85 -6.66 -5.76 6.87
CA GLU A 85 -6.18 -4.39 7.02
C GLU A 85 -7.06 -3.40 6.28
N GLN A 86 -6.92 -2.12 6.65
CA GLN A 86 -7.50 -1.02 5.90
C GLN A 86 -6.37 -0.20 5.30
N ILE A 87 -6.48 0.09 4.02
CA ILE A 87 -5.52 0.94 3.29
C ILE A 87 -6.24 2.12 2.65
N ASN A 88 -5.56 3.26 2.60
CA ASN A 88 -6.03 4.41 1.82
C ASN A 88 -5.33 4.38 0.45
N SER A 89 -6.11 4.20 -0.61
CA SER A 89 -5.63 4.20 -1.98
C SER A 89 -6.33 5.29 -2.77
N GLY A 90 -5.62 6.37 -3.11
CA GLY A 90 -6.16 7.50 -3.88
C GLY A 90 -7.33 8.20 -3.18
N GLY A 91 -7.38 8.22 -1.85
CA GLY A 91 -8.49 8.75 -1.05
C GLY A 91 -9.59 7.72 -0.74
N MET A 92 -9.60 6.57 -1.42
CA MET A 92 -10.46 5.43 -1.09
C MET A 92 -9.95 4.72 0.15
N LEU A 93 -10.79 4.55 1.15
CA LEU A 93 -10.50 3.65 2.26
C LEU A 93 -10.99 2.24 1.90
N LEU A 94 -10.06 1.32 1.69
CA LEU A 94 -10.32 -0.07 1.32
C LEU A 94 -10.11 -0.99 2.51
N ALA A 95 -11.00 -1.96 2.68
CA ALA A 95 -10.80 -3.10 3.57
C ALA A 95 -10.34 -4.29 2.73
N ILE A 96 -9.18 -4.84 3.06
CA ILE A 96 -8.56 -5.97 2.37
C ILE A 96 -8.42 -7.10 3.37
N THR A 97 -8.94 -8.27 2.99
CA THR A 97 -8.72 -9.52 3.74
C THR A 97 -7.94 -10.46 2.86
N THR A 98 -6.73 -10.78 3.28
CA THR A 98 -5.80 -11.63 2.55
C THR A 98 -5.64 -12.96 3.28
N THR A 99 -5.80 -14.04 2.55
CA THR A 99 -5.50 -15.41 2.99
C THR A 99 -4.20 -15.85 2.32
N TYR A 100 -3.30 -16.35 3.13
CA TYR A 100 -2.01 -16.91 2.73
C TYR A 100 -2.03 -18.39 2.97
N HIS A 101 -1.54 -19.19 2.03
CA HIS A 101 -1.36 -20.62 2.14
C HIS A 101 0.10 -20.97 1.90
N LEU A 102 0.77 -21.60 2.85
CA LEU A 102 2.16 -22.03 2.70
C LEU A 102 2.22 -23.33 1.88
N ASP A 103 2.56 -23.19 0.61
CA ASP A 103 2.60 -24.33 -0.34
C ASP A 103 3.83 -25.21 -0.13
N GLY A 104 4.98 -24.58 0.21
CA GLY A 104 6.21 -25.33 0.39
C GLY A 104 7.36 -24.45 0.87
N ILE A 105 8.38 -25.11 1.35
CA ILE A 105 9.67 -24.50 1.71
C ILE A 105 10.74 -25.24 0.94
N ASP A 106 11.51 -24.50 0.15
CA ASP A 106 12.68 -25.03 -0.55
C ASP A 106 13.92 -24.24 -0.16
N SER A 107 14.87 -24.94 0.46
CA SER A 107 16.14 -24.36 0.96
C SER A 107 15.89 -23.19 1.92
N ASN A 108 15.92 -21.95 1.43
CA ASN A 108 15.73 -20.73 2.22
C ASN A 108 14.53 -19.88 1.75
N VAL A 109 13.66 -20.41 0.92
CA VAL A 109 12.49 -19.68 0.43
C VAL A 109 11.20 -20.41 0.76
N ALA A 110 10.17 -19.65 1.11
CA ALA A 110 8.81 -20.11 1.28
C ALA A 110 8.00 -19.71 0.05
N ASN A 111 7.30 -20.68 -0.54
CA ASN A 111 6.33 -20.48 -1.62
C ASN A 111 4.94 -20.38 -1.02
N ILE A 112 4.22 -19.33 -1.35
CA ILE A 112 2.95 -19.00 -0.71
C ILE A 112 1.95 -18.61 -1.79
N THR A 113 0.80 -19.28 -1.82
CA THR A 113 -0.37 -18.84 -2.57
C THR A 113 -1.12 -17.79 -1.75
N VAL A 114 -1.48 -16.68 -2.39
CA VAL A 114 -2.14 -15.55 -1.74
C VAL A 114 -3.45 -15.24 -2.46
N GLU A 115 -4.52 -15.10 -1.68
CA GLU A 115 -5.82 -14.66 -2.18
C GLU A 115 -6.34 -13.51 -1.33
N SER A 116 -6.68 -12.39 -1.96
CA SER A 116 -7.22 -11.23 -1.27
C SER A 116 -8.62 -10.88 -1.75
N GLY A 117 -9.51 -10.62 -0.82
CA GLY A 117 -10.78 -9.95 -1.07
C GLY A 117 -10.65 -8.46 -0.75
N ILE A 118 -11.11 -7.61 -1.66
CA ILE A 118 -11.02 -6.14 -1.56
C ILE A 118 -12.43 -5.57 -1.57
N ARG A 119 -12.73 -4.64 -0.67
CA ARG A 119 -14.01 -3.91 -0.64
C ARG A 119 -13.80 -2.50 -0.11
N ALA A 120 -14.76 -1.62 -0.33
CA ALA A 120 -14.78 -0.35 0.41
C ALA A 120 -14.89 -0.65 1.90
N ALA A 121 -14.16 0.10 2.73
CA ALA A 121 -14.29 -0.03 4.18
C ALA A 121 -15.67 0.48 4.62
N GLU A 122 -16.25 -0.12 5.67
CA GLU A 122 -17.58 0.27 6.18
C GLU A 122 -17.63 1.74 6.64
N ASN A 123 -16.50 2.27 7.09
CA ASN A 123 -16.31 3.66 7.52
C ASN A 123 -15.71 4.54 6.43
N ALA A 124 -15.71 4.11 5.15
CA ALA A 124 -15.20 4.93 4.05
C ALA A 124 -16.06 6.19 3.88
N ALA A 125 -15.43 7.34 4.10
CA ALA A 125 -16.08 8.63 3.86
C ALA A 125 -16.00 9.00 2.37
N PRO A 126 -17.00 9.73 1.85
CA PRO A 126 -16.93 10.30 0.53
C PRO A 126 -15.72 11.21 0.36
N ILE A 127 -15.10 11.19 -0.80
CA ILE A 127 -13.94 12.03 -1.13
C ILE A 127 -14.44 13.37 -1.65
N GLN A 128 -13.91 14.45 -1.10
CA GLN A 128 -14.17 15.82 -1.58
C GLN A 128 -13.04 16.21 -2.54
N SER A 129 -13.36 16.51 -3.79
CA SER A 129 -12.39 16.92 -4.80
C SER A 129 -12.97 17.96 -5.74
N GLY A 130 -12.36 19.14 -5.81
CA GLY A 130 -12.74 20.21 -6.77
C GLY A 130 -14.19 20.69 -6.66
N GLY A 131 -14.81 20.64 -5.47
CA GLY A 131 -16.22 20.98 -5.27
C GLY A 131 -17.20 19.84 -5.60
N ALA A 132 -16.71 18.68 -5.97
CA ALA A 132 -17.49 17.47 -6.15
C ALA A 132 -17.28 16.50 -4.99
N THR A 133 -18.31 15.71 -4.69
CA THR A 133 -18.28 14.59 -3.77
C THR A 133 -18.19 13.30 -4.59
N VAL A 134 -17.22 12.45 -4.28
CA VAL A 134 -17.02 11.15 -4.93
C VAL A 134 -17.30 10.03 -3.92
N THR A 135 -18.18 9.10 -4.28
CA THR A 135 -18.46 7.87 -3.53
C THR A 135 -18.03 6.64 -4.30
N TYR A 136 -17.84 5.53 -3.61
CA TYR A 136 -17.52 4.24 -4.22
C TYR A 136 -18.60 3.25 -3.85
N ASP A 137 -19.50 3.01 -4.79
CA ASP A 137 -20.65 2.16 -4.57
C ASP A 137 -20.38 0.74 -5.06
N ASN A 138 -20.73 -0.27 -4.25
CA ASN A 138 -20.58 -1.69 -4.58
C ASN A 138 -19.14 -2.08 -5.01
N LEU A 139 -18.13 -1.40 -4.47
CA LEU A 139 -16.74 -1.72 -4.77
C LEU A 139 -16.40 -3.09 -4.19
N THR A 140 -16.01 -3.99 -5.08
CA THR A 140 -15.53 -5.33 -4.75
C THR A 140 -14.36 -5.69 -5.66
N GLY A 141 -13.42 -6.45 -5.13
CA GLY A 141 -12.27 -6.89 -5.89
C GLY A 141 -11.67 -8.16 -5.34
N MET A 142 -10.90 -8.79 -6.17
CA MET A 142 -10.10 -9.98 -5.83
C MET A 142 -8.69 -9.80 -6.36
N SER A 143 -7.73 -10.26 -5.58
CA SER A 143 -6.33 -10.40 -6.02
C SER A 143 -5.87 -11.82 -5.74
N LYS A 144 -5.11 -12.38 -6.67
CA LYS A 144 -4.42 -13.67 -6.49
C LYS A 144 -2.96 -13.49 -6.83
N SER A 145 -2.07 -14.01 -6.00
CA SER A 145 -0.65 -14.01 -6.30
C SER A 145 0.06 -15.27 -5.85
N ASN A 146 1.23 -15.48 -6.45
CA ASN A 146 2.23 -16.42 -5.97
C ASN A 146 3.37 -15.58 -5.39
N LEU A 147 3.59 -15.73 -4.10
CA LEU A 147 4.54 -14.97 -3.31
C LEU A 147 5.70 -15.88 -2.89
N VAL A 148 6.92 -15.41 -3.09
CA VAL A 148 8.14 -16.07 -2.64
C VAL A 148 8.83 -15.20 -1.60
N ILE A 149 9.08 -15.76 -0.41
CA ILE A 149 9.69 -15.05 0.72
C ILE A 149 11.01 -15.75 1.10
N ASP A 150 12.09 -14.98 1.25
CA ASP A 150 13.31 -15.45 1.90
C ASP A 150 13.04 -15.62 3.41
N ILE A 151 13.09 -16.85 3.91
CA ILE A 151 12.72 -17.17 5.30
C ILE A 151 13.70 -16.62 6.35
N ARG A 152 14.91 -16.25 5.95
CA ARG A 152 15.91 -15.68 6.87
C ARG A 152 15.69 -14.20 7.10
N THR A 153 15.19 -13.50 6.09
CA THR A 153 14.99 -12.04 6.13
C THR A 153 13.53 -11.65 6.29
N GLY A 154 12.59 -12.53 5.92
CA GLY A 154 11.16 -12.25 5.85
C GLY A 154 10.79 -11.32 4.70
N LEU A 155 11.73 -11.08 3.76
CA LEU A 155 11.49 -10.17 2.63
C LEU A 155 10.93 -10.93 1.43
N VAL A 156 10.04 -10.25 0.70
CA VAL A 156 9.54 -10.72 -0.60
C VAL A 156 10.68 -10.75 -1.61
N VAL A 157 10.85 -11.87 -2.27
CA VAL A 157 11.81 -12.10 -3.35
C VAL A 157 11.12 -12.05 -4.71
N GLU A 158 9.90 -12.58 -4.78
CA GLU A 158 9.08 -12.59 -5.97
C GLU A 158 7.61 -12.46 -5.58
N ASP A 159 6.87 -11.65 -6.33
CA ASP A 159 5.41 -11.54 -6.24
C ASP A 159 4.83 -11.36 -7.65
N ASN A 160 3.97 -12.29 -8.05
CA ASN A 160 3.24 -12.23 -9.31
C ASN A 160 1.75 -12.17 -9.01
N ALA A 161 1.21 -10.96 -8.95
CA ALA A 161 -0.17 -10.71 -8.57
C ALA A 161 -1.04 -10.30 -9.77
N LYS A 162 -2.28 -10.82 -9.78
CA LYS A 162 -3.37 -10.38 -10.67
C LYS A 162 -4.52 -9.89 -9.82
N THR A 163 -4.95 -8.67 -10.09
CA THR A 163 -6.01 -8.00 -9.33
C THR A 163 -7.11 -7.54 -10.27
N ARG A 164 -8.36 -7.75 -9.88
CA ARG A 164 -9.52 -7.15 -10.52
C ARG A 164 -10.39 -6.48 -9.48
N ILE A 165 -10.79 -5.24 -9.74
CA ILE A 165 -11.68 -4.44 -8.89
C ILE A 165 -12.82 -3.91 -9.75
N THR A 166 -14.05 -4.12 -9.32
CA THR A 166 -15.26 -3.63 -9.97
C THR A 166 -16.11 -2.82 -9.00
N GLY A 167 -16.97 -1.95 -9.51
CA GLY A 167 -17.85 -1.12 -8.71
C GLY A 167 -18.38 0.06 -9.50
N ASN A 168 -18.90 1.05 -8.80
CA ASN A 168 -19.35 2.30 -9.40
C ASN A 168 -18.77 3.50 -8.65
N LEU A 169 -18.34 4.50 -9.39
CA LEU A 169 -18.01 5.82 -8.86
C LEU A 169 -19.26 6.69 -8.95
N GLY A 170 -19.80 7.10 -7.80
CA GLY A 170 -20.80 8.15 -7.71
C GLY A 170 -20.11 9.51 -7.68
N VAL A 171 -20.43 10.40 -8.59
CA VAL A 171 -19.91 11.78 -8.62
C VAL A 171 -21.09 12.73 -8.47
N SER A 172 -21.05 13.58 -7.44
CA SER A 172 -22.09 14.58 -7.16
C SER A 172 -21.46 15.97 -7.03
N ALA A 173 -21.94 16.91 -7.83
CA ALA A 173 -21.59 18.32 -7.78
C ALA A 173 -22.85 19.17 -7.99
N PRO A 174 -22.84 20.50 -7.73
CA PRO A 174 -24.01 21.35 -7.95
C PRO A 174 -24.57 21.17 -9.38
N GLY A 175 -25.82 20.66 -9.46
CA GLY A 175 -26.52 20.44 -10.73
C GLY A 175 -26.11 19.19 -11.52
N VAL A 176 -25.18 18.37 -11.01
CA VAL A 176 -24.71 17.15 -11.69
C VAL A 176 -24.65 16.00 -10.70
N SER A 177 -25.27 14.88 -11.07
CA SER A 177 -25.10 13.59 -10.37
C SER A 177 -24.98 12.50 -11.41
N MET A 178 -23.91 11.70 -11.31
CA MET A 178 -23.67 10.60 -12.26
C MET A 178 -23.05 9.40 -11.55
N GLN A 179 -23.26 8.22 -12.11
CA GLN A 179 -22.55 7.00 -11.73
C GLN A 179 -21.70 6.52 -12.90
N ILE A 180 -20.45 6.21 -12.63
CA ILE A 180 -19.48 5.75 -13.61
C ILE A 180 -19.09 4.32 -13.25
N PRO A 181 -19.38 3.32 -14.09
CA PRO A 181 -18.94 1.96 -13.82
C PRO A 181 -17.41 1.87 -13.87
N MET A 182 -16.87 1.09 -12.95
CA MET A 182 -15.44 0.88 -12.80
C MET A 182 -15.12 -0.61 -12.96
N ASP A 183 -14.15 -0.93 -13.80
CA ASP A 183 -13.54 -2.26 -13.93
C ASP A 183 -12.03 -2.08 -14.12
N ILE A 184 -11.30 -2.34 -13.05
CA ILE A 184 -9.85 -2.16 -13.01
C ILE A 184 -9.21 -3.54 -12.99
N ASN A 185 -8.33 -3.79 -13.95
CA ASN A 185 -7.50 -4.98 -14.01
C ASN A 185 -6.05 -4.55 -13.86
N GLY A 186 -5.32 -5.18 -12.93
CA GLY A 186 -3.93 -4.89 -12.64
C GLY A 186 -3.10 -6.17 -12.58
N GLU A 187 -1.88 -6.07 -13.07
CA GLU A 187 -0.86 -7.11 -12.87
C GLU A 187 0.34 -6.44 -12.20
N THR A 188 0.86 -7.09 -11.16
CA THR A 188 2.08 -6.69 -10.48
C THR A 188 3.08 -7.82 -10.61
N LYS A 189 4.31 -7.47 -10.92
CA LYS A 189 5.43 -8.40 -10.93
C LYS A 189 6.61 -7.74 -10.24
N VAL A 190 7.12 -8.41 -9.21
CA VAL A 190 8.32 -8.02 -8.46
C VAL A 190 9.36 -9.11 -8.57
#